data_b9631e8b3497eca1b1b7de8e773a8920
#
_entry.id   b9631e8b3497eca1b1b7de8e773a8920
#
_cell.length_a   1.000
_cell.length_b   1.000
_cell.length_c   1.000
_cell.angle_alpha   90.00
_cell.angle_beta   90.00
_cell.angle_gamma   90.00
#
_symmetry.space_group_name_H-M   'P 1'
#
loop_
_entity.id
_entity.type
_entity.pdbx_description
1 polymer ?
#
loop_
_entity_poly.entity_id
_entity_poly.type
_entity_poly.pdbx_seq_one_letter_code
_entity_poly.pdbx_strand_id
1 'polypeptide(L)'
;MTLDCRISTGSPTPIYRQLIDQIRMVVLRGRLAPGDQLPSVRSLAIRLVINPNTVARAYGELTRDGVIESQQGKGYFVTRKRQVYTKAQRRRRLAPLLEALASEAALLEVPADDVVVALQERMREYGLESS
;
A
#
# COMPACT_ATOMS: atom_id res chain seq x y z
N MET A 1 4.23 -15.90 8.66
CA MET A 1 5.01 -14.70 8.45
C MET A 1 4.52 -13.56 9.32
N THR A 2 5.40 -12.82 9.90
CA THR A 2 5.03 -11.79 10.86
C THR A 2 4.98 -10.42 10.18
N LEU A 3 3.90 -9.68 10.40
CA LEU A 3 3.79 -8.31 9.97
C LEU A 3 4.55 -7.43 10.96
N ASP A 4 5.64 -6.83 10.50
CA ASP A 4 6.49 -5.97 11.33
C ASP A 4 6.29 -4.53 10.91
N CYS A 5 5.52 -3.78 11.70
CA CYS A 5 5.25 -2.37 11.47
C CYS A 5 5.96 -1.51 12.50
N ARG A 6 6.48 -0.38 12.06
CA ARG A 6 7.13 0.60 12.93
C ARG A 6 6.40 1.92 12.85
N ILE A 7 5.92 2.40 13.98
CA ILE A 7 5.15 3.62 14.07
C ILE A 7 6.01 4.74 14.63
N SER A 8 6.01 5.88 13.94
CA SER A 8 6.71 7.08 14.40
C SER A 8 5.69 8.13 14.82
N THR A 9 5.65 8.44 16.11
CA THR A 9 4.74 9.45 16.65
C THR A 9 5.20 10.87 16.34
N GLY A 10 6.49 11.05 16.05
CA GLY A 10 7.05 12.33 15.67
C GLY A 10 6.91 12.70 14.21
N SER A 11 6.41 11.79 13.40
CA SER A 11 6.21 12.03 11.97
C SER A 11 4.97 12.90 11.72
N PRO A 12 4.99 13.80 10.71
CA PRO A 12 3.81 14.53 10.30
C PRO A 12 2.74 13.64 9.67
N THR A 13 3.10 12.42 9.26
CA THR A 13 2.16 11.47 8.68
C THR A 13 1.32 10.83 9.79
N PRO A 14 -0.02 10.86 9.67
CA PRO A 14 -0.89 10.21 10.66
C PRO A 14 -0.55 8.71 10.81
N ILE A 15 -0.75 8.18 12.02
CA ILE A 15 -0.41 6.78 12.31
C ILE A 15 -1.15 5.81 11.39
N TYR A 16 -2.45 6.04 11.13
CA TYR A 16 -3.20 5.15 10.26
C TYR A 16 -2.63 5.12 8.84
N ARG A 17 -2.11 6.25 8.35
CA ARG A 17 -1.48 6.33 7.04
C ARG A 17 -0.15 5.58 7.02
N GLN A 18 0.61 5.66 8.10
CA GLN A 18 1.85 4.90 8.23
C GLN A 18 1.58 3.40 8.15
N LEU A 19 0.51 2.93 8.81
CA LEU A 19 0.10 1.53 8.76
C LEU A 19 -0.29 1.10 7.34
N ILE A 20 -1.10 1.91 6.67
CA ILE A 20 -1.53 1.63 5.29
C ILE A 20 -0.30 1.47 4.39
N ASP A 21 0.62 2.42 4.45
CA ASP A 21 1.79 2.42 3.58
C ASP A 21 2.68 1.21 3.85
N GLN A 22 2.92 0.87 5.11
CA GLN A 22 3.76 -0.26 5.47
C GLN A 22 3.14 -1.60 5.09
N ILE A 23 1.84 -1.77 5.31
CA ILE A 23 1.16 -3.01 4.94
C ILE A 23 1.14 -3.17 3.42
N ARG A 24 0.87 -2.10 2.68
CA ARG A 24 0.92 -2.12 1.22
C ARG A 24 2.29 -2.59 0.72
N MET A 25 3.37 -2.03 1.28
CA MET A 25 4.73 -2.38 0.88
C MET A 25 5.04 -3.85 1.16
N VAL A 26 4.64 -4.35 2.33
CA VAL A 26 4.86 -5.76 2.69
C VAL A 26 4.15 -6.69 1.72
N VAL A 27 2.91 -6.36 1.35
CA VAL A 27 2.12 -7.13 0.39
C VAL A 27 2.72 -7.04 -1.01
N LEU A 28 3.07 -5.83 -1.46
CA LEU A 28 3.62 -5.62 -2.80
C LEU A 28 4.97 -6.29 -2.98
N ARG A 29 5.79 -6.34 -1.94
CA ARG A 29 7.10 -6.99 -1.98
C ARG A 29 7.02 -8.51 -1.78
N GLY A 30 5.82 -9.05 -1.63
CA GLY A 30 5.62 -10.48 -1.49
C GLY A 30 5.97 -11.06 -0.13
N ARG A 31 6.24 -10.24 0.88
CA ARG A 31 6.52 -10.72 2.24
C ARG A 31 5.29 -11.30 2.90
N LEU A 32 4.12 -10.77 2.54
CA LEU A 32 2.84 -11.39 2.83
C LEU A 32 2.25 -11.84 1.51
N ALA A 33 2.08 -13.14 1.37
CA ALA A 33 1.58 -13.73 0.14
C ALA A 33 0.05 -13.67 0.09
N PRO A 34 -0.55 -13.73 -1.12
CA PRO A 34 -2.00 -13.84 -1.24
C PRO A 34 -2.56 -14.98 -0.38
N GLY A 35 -3.57 -14.69 0.39
CA GLY A 35 -4.19 -15.65 1.31
C GLY A 35 -3.59 -15.68 2.71
N ASP A 36 -2.47 -15.04 2.93
CA ASP A 36 -1.88 -14.96 4.28
C ASP A 36 -2.77 -14.13 5.20
N GLN A 37 -2.88 -14.57 6.43
CA GLN A 37 -3.68 -13.87 7.43
C GLN A 37 -2.89 -12.73 8.08
N LEU A 38 -3.56 -11.57 8.22
CA LEU A 38 -3.00 -10.47 8.99
C LEU A 38 -3.34 -10.63 10.46
N PRO A 39 -2.57 -9.98 11.38
CA PRO A 39 -2.97 -9.92 12.77
C PRO A 39 -4.36 -9.28 12.90
N SER A 40 -5.11 -9.67 13.93
CA SER A 40 -6.39 -9.01 14.21
C SER A 40 -6.15 -7.54 14.56
N VAL A 41 -7.18 -6.72 14.38
CA VAL A 41 -7.14 -5.30 14.75
C VAL A 41 -6.66 -5.15 16.19
N ARG A 42 -7.25 -5.92 17.09
CA ARG A 42 -6.91 -5.84 18.52
C ARG A 42 -5.45 -6.26 18.78
N SER A 43 -5.03 -7.35 18.16
CA SER A 43 -3.68 -7.88 18.35
C SER A 43 -2.63 -6.88 17.87
N LEU A 44 -2.83 -6.31 16.69
CA LEU A 44 -1.88 -5.33 16.14
C LEU A 44 -1.86 -4.05 16.99
N ALA A 45 -3.03 -3.60 17.45
CA ALA A 45 -3.12 -2.41 18.28
C ALA A 45 -2.35 -2.59 19.61
N ILE A 46 -2.46 -3.76 20.22
CA ILE A 46 -1.73 -4.08 21.45
C ILE A 46 -0.22 -4.09 21.19
N ARG A 47 0.18 -4.78 20.10
CA ARG A 47 1.60 -4.90 19.75
C ARG A 47 2.25 -3.54 19.48
N LEU A 48 1.55 -2.65 18.81
CA LEU A 48 2.06 -1.32 18.45
C LEU A 48 1.78 -0.24 19.50
N VAL A 49 1.00 -0.59 20.52
CA VAL A 49 0.59 0.33 21.60
C VAL A 49 -0.13 1.56 21.01
N ILE A 50 -1.13 1.29 20.17
CA ILE A 50 -1.94 2.33 19.55
C ILE A 50 -3.43 2.01 19.70
N ASN A 51 -4.27 3.01 19.39
CA ASN A 51 -5.71 2.85 19.47
C ASN A 51 -6.20 1.83 18.46
N PRO A 52 -7.03 0.84 18.87
CA PRO A 52 -7.62 -0.12 17.94
C PRO A 52 -8.40 0.53 16.80
N ASN A 53 -9.02 1.67 17.03
CA ASN A 53 -9.75 2.39 15.97
C ASN A 53 -8.82 2.85 14.84
N THR A 54 -7.58 3.19 15.18
CA THR A 54 -6.55 3.56 14.20
C THR A 54 -6.22 2.38 13.30
N VAL A 55 -6.05 1.19 13.89
CA VAL A 55 -5.80 -0.03 13.11
C VAL A 55 -7.02 -0.37 12.26
N ALA A 56 -8.22 -0.28 12.85
CA ALA A 56 -9.46 -0.57 12.13
C ALA A 56 -9.63 0.34 10.91
N ARG A 57 -9.30 1.62 11.06
CA ARG A 57 -9.34 2.59 9.94
C ARG A 57 -8.38 2.20 8.84
N ALA A 58 -7.14 1.84 9.19
CA ALA A 58 -6.14 1.41 8.22
C ALA A 58 -6.61 0.16 7.48
N TYR A 59 -7.10 -0.85 8.20
CA TYR A 59 -7.59 -2.08 7.60
C TYR A 59 -8.81 -1.83 6.71
N GLY A 60 -9.69 -0.90 7.12
CA GLY A 60 -10.85 -0.53 6.32
C GLY A 60 -10.46 0.06 4.97
N GLU A 61 -9.48 0.96 4.97
CA GLU A 61 -8.99 1.54 3.71
C GLU A 61 -8.27 0.52 2.83
N LEU A 62 -7.46 -0.35 3.42
CA LEU A 62 -6.79 -1.42 2.68
C LEU A 62 -7.80 -2.39 2.06
N THR A 63 -8.88 -2.67 2.76
CA THR A 63 -9.97 -3.53 2.26
C THR A 63 -10.67 -2.85 1.09
N ARG A 64 -10.97 -1.57 1.20
CA ARG A 64 -11.58 -0.80 0.13
C ARG A 64 -10.72 -0.78 -1.12
N ASP A 65 -9.40 -0.69 -0.93
CA ASP A 65 -8.44 -0.66 -2.04
C ASP A 65 -8.13 -2.05 -2.61
N GLY A 66 -8.71 -3.10 -2.04
CA GLY A 66 -8.52 -4.47 -2.54
C GLY A 66 -7.17 -5.09 -2.20
N VAL A 67 -6.43 -4.51 -1.27
CA VAL A 67 -5.14 -5.05 -0.82
C VAL A 67 -5.34 -6.22 0.12
N ILE A 68 -6.32 -6.08 1.02
CA ILE A 68 -6.71 -7.13 1.95
C ILE A 68 -8.22 -7.35 1.85
N GLU A 69 -8.68 -8.47 2.40
CA GLU A 69 -10.10 -8.79 2.44
C GLU A 69 -10.49 -9.27 3.83
N SER A 70 -11.71 -8.95 4.23
CA SER A 70 -12.28 -9.42 5.50
C SER A 70 -13.04 -10.69 5.24
N GLN A 71 -12.80 -11.72 6.05
CA GLN A 71 -13.58 -12.94 6.04
C GLN A 71 -14.33 -13.03 7.37
N GLN A 72 -15.64 -13.01 7.30
CA GLN A 72 -16.49 -12.98 8.47
C GLN A 72 -16.17 -14.13 9.44
N GLY A 73 -15.92 -13.77 10.70
CA GLY A 73 -15.57 -14.73 11.73
C GLY A 73 -14.18 -15.31 11.68
N LYS A 74 -13.40 -14.95 10.65
CA LYS A 74 -12.06 -15.50 10.46
C LYS A 74 -10.95 -14.45 10.50
N GLY A 75 -11.26 -13.19 10.20
CA GLY A 75 -10.30 -12.09 10.25
C GLY A 75 -9.99 -11.50 8.90
N TYR A 76 -8.80 -10.90 8.79
CA TYR A 76 -8.33 -10.22 7.59
C TYR A 76 -7.21 -11.01 6.92
N PHE A 77 -7.25 -11.04 5.59
CA PHE A 77 -6.32 -11.83 4.78
C PHE A 77 -5.84 -11.01 3.59
N VAL A 78 -4.65 -11.28 3.10
CA VAL A 78 -4.18 -10.68 1.86
C VAL A 78 -5.05 -11.20 0.71
N THR A 79 -5.53 -10.30 -0.13
CA THR A 79 -6.45 -10.62 -1.22
C THR A 79 -5.81 -11.59 -2.21
N ARG A 80 -6.50 -12.68 -2.53
CA ARG A 80 -6.01 -13.67 -3.48
C ARG A 80 -6.14 -13.20 -4.92
N LYS A 81 -7.21 -12.45 -5.22
CA LYS A 81 -7.44 -11.91 -6.57
C LYS A 81 -7.24 -10.40 -6.55
N ARG A 82 -6.00 -9.97 -6.77
CA ARG A 82 -5.67 -8.55 -6.77
C ARG A 82 -6.19 -7.83 -8.00
N GLN A 83 -6.27 -8.53 -9.12
CA GLN A 83 -6.52 -7.92 -10.42
C GLN A 83 -7.90 -8.27 -10.95
N VAL A 84 -8.86 -7.45 -10.56
CA VAL A 84 -10.20 -7.48 -11.14
C VAL A 84 -10.43 -6.31 -12.09
N TYR A 85 -9.42 -5.46 -12.27
CA TYR A 85 -9.54 -4.27 -13.10
C TYR A 85 -9.23 -4.56 -14.57
N THR A 86 -10.02 -3.99 -15.47
CA THR A 86 -9.70 -3.99 -16.89
C THR A 86 -8.49 -3.08 -17.14
N LYS A 87 -7.87 -3.21 -18.31
CA LYS A 87 -6.76 -2.35 -18.70
C LYS A 87 -7.15 -0.87 -18.66
N ALA A 88 -8.36 -0.54 -19.12
CA ALA A 88 -8.86 0.83 -19.08
C ALA A 88 -9.05 1.34 -17.65
N GLN A 89 -9.57 0.50 -16.75
CA GLN A 89 -9.74 0.86 -15.34
C GLN A 89 -8.40 1.08 -14.65
N ARG A 90 -7.40 0.27 -14.95
CA ARG A 90 -6.04 0.44 -14.41
C ARG A 90 -5.46 1.78 -14.83
N ARG A 91 -5.60 2.14 -16.10
CA ARG A 91 -5.13 3.44 -16.61
C ARG A 91 -5.83 4.60 -15.90
N ARG A 92 -7.14 4.50 -15.69
CA ARG A 92 -7.90 5.56 -15.02
C ARG A 92 -7.47 5.74 -13.57
N ARG A 93 -7.13 4.65 -12.88
CA ARG A 93 -6.63 4.73 -11.51
C ARG A 93 -5.27 5.41 -11.42
N LEU A 94 -4.43 5.19 -12.42
CA LEU A 94 -3.09 5.79 -12.46
C LEU A 94 -3.08 7.24 -12.94
N ALA A 95 -4.08 7.63 -13.74
CA ALA A 95 -4.08 8.95 -14.37
C ALA A 95 -3.87 10.13 -13.42
N PRO A 96 -4.60 10.23 -12.29
CA PRO A 96 -4.37 11.35 -11.36
C PRO A 96 -2.99 11.34 -10.72
N LEU A 97 -2.41 10.17 -10.49
CA LEU A 97 -1.06 10.05 -9.94
C LEU A 97 -0.02 10.46 -10.96
N LEU A 98 -0.22 10.10 -12.21
CA LEU A 98 0.66 10.51 -13.30
C LEU A 98 0.61 12.03 -13.49
N GLU A 99 -0.59 12.62 -13.44
CA GLU A 99 -0.75 14.05 -13.54
C GLU A 99 -0.04 14.79 -12.41
N ALA A 100 -0.19 14.29 -11.17
CA ALA A 100 0.48 14.87 -10.01
C ALA A 100 2.00 14.79 -10.15
N LEU A 101 2.51 13.65 -10.59
CA LEU A 101 3.96 13.47 -10.80
C LEU A 101 4.47 14.40 -11.91
N ALA A 102 3.76 14.44 -13.02
CA ALA A 102 4.17 15.27 -14.15
C ALA A 102 4.20 16.76 -13.80
N SER A 103 3.17 17.25 -13.09
CA SER A 103 3.12 18.65 -12.72
C SER A 103 4.20 19.02 -11.71
N GLU A 104 4.48 18.15 -10.75
CA GLU A 104 5.56 18.38 -9.78
C GLU A 104 6.92 18.38 -10.47
N ALA A 105 7.16 17.43 -11.37
CA ALA A 105 8.41 17.38 -12.13
C ALA A 105 8.58 18.63 -12.99
N ALA A 106 7.50 19.12 -13.57
CA ALA A 106 7.55 20.36 -14.36
C ALA A 106 7.91 21.57 -13.51
N LEU A 107 7.35 21.67 -12.30
CA LEU A 107 7.68 22.75 -11.36
C LEU A 107 9.15 22.71 -10.94
N LEU A 108 9.67 21.52 -10.77
CA LEU A 108 11.06 21.30 -10.36
C LEU A 108 12.03 21.29 -11.54
N GLU A 109 11.52 21.42 -12.75
CA GLU A 109 12.30 21.37 -13.99
C GLU A 109 13.11 20.07 -14.13
N VAL A 110 12.52 18.96 -13.71
CA VAL A 110 13.11 17.63 -13.87
C VAL A 110 12.76 17.10 -15.25
N PRO A 111 13.74 16.76 -16.10
CA PRO A 111 13.46 16.23 -17.43
C PRO A 111 12.69 14.90 -17.39
N ALA A 112 11.86 14.67 -18.40
CA ALA A 112 11.05 13.46 -18.49
C ALA A 112 11.88 12.18 -18.41
N ASP A 113 13.04 12.15 -19.06
CA ASP A 113 13.93 10.99 -19.04
C ASP A 113 14.36 10.64 -17.63
N ASP A 114 14.66 11.64 -16.81
CA ASP A 114 15.06 11.43 -15.42
C ASP A 114 13.90 10.88 -14.59
N VAL A 115 12.69 11.36 -14.83
CA VAL A 115 11.47 10.86 -14.16
C VAL A 115 11.23 9.40 -14.52
N VAL A 116 11.36 9.06 -15.80
CA VAL A 116 11.15 7.69 -16.28
C VAL A 116 12.17 6.74 -15.64
N VAL A 117 13.45 7.12 -15.61
CA VAL A 117 14.49 6.30 -14.98
C VAL A 117 14.20 6.09 -13.49
N ALA A 118 13.86 7.17 -12.79
CA ALA A 118 13.54 7.08 -11.36
C ALA A 118 12.32 6.15 -11.10
N LEU A 119 11.31 6.24 -11.95
CA LEU A 119 10.12 5.39 -11.85
C LEU A 119 10.48 3.93 -12.13
N GLN A 120 11.27 3.66 -13.16
CA GLN A 120 11.70 2.31 -13.50
C GLN A 120 12.47 1.65 -12.35
N GLU A 121 13.36 2.40 -11.70
CA GLU A 121 14.11 1.90 -10.55
C GLU A 121 13.18 1.48 -9.41
N ARG A 122 12.15 2.26 -9.13
CA ARG A 122 11.18 1.94 -8.09
C ARG A 122 10.31 0.75 -8.45
N MET A 123 9.89 0.65 -9.69
CA MET A 123 9.05 -0.46 -10.15
C MET A 123 9.81 -1.78 -10.18
N ARG A 124 11.12 -1.72 -10.32
CA ARG A 124 11.97 -2.92 -10.24
C ARG A 124 11.85 -3.61 -8.90
N GLU A 125 11.66 -2.84 -7.82
CA GLU A 125 11.46 -3.39 -6.48
C GLU A 125 10.19 -4.24 -6.37
N TYR A 126 9.22 -4.00 -7.24
CA TYR A 126 7.95 -4.74 -7.26
C TYR A 126 7.91 -5.83 -8.33
N GLY A 127 9.03 -6.06 -9.01
CA GLY A 127 9.11 -7.08 -10.05
C GLY A 127 8.40 -6.72 -11.35
N LEU A 128 8.09 -5.44 -11.56
CA LEU A 128 7.36 -4.97 -12.74
C LEU A 128 8.29 -4.19 -13.67
N GLU A 129 9.38 -4.81 -14.05
CA GLU A 129 10.33 -4.20 -14.96
C GLU A 129 9.80 -4.16 -16.39
N SER A 130 10.28 -3.17 -17.15
CA SER A 130 9.99 -3.10 -18.58
C SER A 130 10.58 -4.31 -19.28
N SER A 131 9.81 -4.89 -20.15
CA SER A 131 10.28 -5.98 -20.99
C SER A 131 11.08 -5.43 -22.19
#